data_1b1e0ad0e2a906c892a88d1d0604933e
#
_entry.id   1b1e0ad0e2a906c892a88d1d0604933e
#
_cell.length_a   1.000
_cell.length_b   1.000
_cell.length_c   1.000
_cell.angle_alpha   90.00
_cell.angle_beta   90.00
_cell.angle_gamma   90.00
#
_symmetry.space_group_name_H-M   'P 1'
#
loop_
_entity.id
_entity.type
_entity.pdbx_description
1 polymer ?
#
loop_
_entity_poly.entity_id
_entity_poly.type
_entity_poly.pdbx_seq_one_letter_code
_entity_poly.pdbx_strand_id
1 'polypeptide(L)'
;MPKRLRYHLERDPAVQNAALHIFVTAIERMLRQCSPDASAASRFGAVVFIHRFGALLNTHLHYHCIVVDGVFDAGAGGGAVFHPASGLDATATGEAQTAVRRRLLRAVERCG
;
A
#
# COMPACT_ATOMS: atom_id res chain seq x y z
N MET A 1 -13.87 -4.44 -8.20
CA MET A 1 -13.92 -3.12 -7.54
C MET A 1 -15.23 -2.45 -7.88
N PRO A 2 -15.91 -1.86 -6.86
CA PRO A 2 -17.19 -1.16 -7.14
C PRO A 2 -17.02 -0.03 -8.13
N LYS A 3 -18.01 0.13 -9.01
CA LYS A 3 -17.98 1.16 -10.08
C LYS A 3 -17.81 2.58 -9.52
N ARG A 4 -18.46 2.87 -8.39
CA ARG A 4 -18.37 4.19 -7.74
C ARG A 4 -16.96 4.51 -7.27
N LEU A 5 -16.29 3.55 -6.64
CA LEU A 5 -14.91 3.69 -6.21
C LEU A 5 -13.99 3.93 -7.40
N ARG A 6 -14.16 3.14 -8.45
CA ARG A 6 -13.38 3.27 -9.67
C ARG A 6 -13.56 4.64 -10.33
N TYR A 7 -14.78 5.15 -10.35
CA TYR A 7 -15.09 6.48 -10.87
C TYR A 7 -14.30 7.58 -10.14
N HIS A 8 -14.32 7.54 -8.80
CA HIS A 8 -13.60 8.52 -7.99
C HIS A 8 -12.08 8.39 -8.12
N LEU A 9 -11.57 7.16 -8.16
CA LEU A 9 -10.15 6.90 -8.31
C LEU A 9 -9.58 7.46 -9.62
N GLU A 10 -10.36 7.40 -10.68
CA GLU A 10 -9.92 7.85 -12.00
C GLU A 10 -9.96 9.37 -12.15
N ARG A 11 -10.77 10.07 -11.38
CA ARG A 11 -11.08 11.48 -11.60
C ARG A 11 -10.71 12.44 -10.47
N ASP A 12 -10.57 11.95 -9.27
CA ASP A 12 -10.36 12.81 -8.11
C ASP A 12 -8.95 12.60 -7.53
N PRO A 13 -8.04 13.59 -7.66
CA PRO A 13 -6.69 13.49 -7.09
C PRO A 13 -6.65 13.25 -5.58
N ALA A 14 -7.61 13.81 -4.84
CA ALA A 14 -7.66 13.58 -3.40
C ALA A 14 -7.97 12.12 -3.07
N VAL A 15 -8.88 11.50 -3.82
CA VAL A 15 -9.19 10.08 -3.68
C VAL A 15 -8.00 9.22 -4.09
N GLN A 16 -7.29 9.59 -5.16
CA GLN A 16 -6.08 8.90 -5.61
C GLN A 16 -5.00 8.91 -4.53
N ASN A 17 -4.76 10.06 -3.90
CA ASN A 17 -3.78 10.19 -2.83
C ASN A 17 -4.17 9.39 -1.60
N ALA A 18 -5.45 9.42 -1.21
CA ALA A 18 -5.96 8.62 -0.11
C ALA A 18 -5.82 7.12 -0.37
N ALA A 19 -6.13 6.68 -1.58
CA ALA A 19 -5.98 5.28 -1.99
C ALA A 19 -4.54 4.83 -1.94
N LEU A 20 -3.62 5.65 -2.44
CA LEU A 20 -2.18 5.37 -2.40
C LEU A 20 -1.69 5.25 -0.96
N HIS A 21 -2.09 6.17 -0.09
CA HIS A 21 -1.73 6.13 1.33
C HIS A 21 -2.23 4.86 2.02
N ILE A 22 -3.48 4.47 1.75
CA ILE A 22 -4.06 3.24 2.28
C ILE A 22 -3.27 2.02 1.81
N PHE A 23 -2.92 1.99 0.54
CA PHE A 23 -2.18 0.88 -0.08
C PHE A 23 -0.79 0.72 0.53
N VAL A 24 0.00 1.80 0.57
CA VAL A 24 1.37 1.73 1.11
C VAL A 24 1.38 1.45 2.61
N THR A 25 0.42 1.99 3.35
CA THR A 25 0.30 1.73 4.79
C THR A 25 -0.02 0.25 5.06
N ALA A 26 -0.88 -0.36 4.27
CA ALA A 26 -1.22 -1.77 4.39
C ALA A 26 -0.02 -2.67 4.10
N ILE A 27 0.77 -2.34 3.07
CA ILE A 27 1.98 -3.09 2.73
C ILE A 27 3.03 -2.96 3.84
N GLU A 28 3.28 -1.76 4.34
CA GLU A 28 4.22 -1.54 5.43
C GLU A 28 3.84 -2.34 6.66
N ARG A 29 2.55 -2.34 7.01
CA ARG A 29 2.03 -3.10 8.14
C ARG A 29 2.22 -4.59 7.95
N MET A 30 1.95 -5.10 6.75
CA MET A 30 2.14 -6.51 6.42
C MET A 30 3.61 -6.91 6.56
N LEU A 31 4.52 -6.12 6.00
CA LEU A 31 5.96 -6.39 6.08
C LEU A 31 6.45 -6.33 7.52
N ARG A 32 5.98 -5.38 8.31
CA ARG A 32 6.34 -5.27 9.72
C ARG A 32 5.85 -6.47 10.52
N GLN A 33 4.63 -6.92 10.29
CA GLN A 33 4.07 -8.10 10.96
C GLN A 33 4.81 -9.38 10.58
N CYS A 34 5.36 -9.45 9.36
CA CYS A 34 6.14 -10.60 8.89
C CYS A 34 7.63 -10.48 9.23
N SER A 35 8.05 -9.45 9.93
CA SER A 35 9.46 -9.22 10.34
C SER A 35 9.54 -9.30 11.86
N PRO A 36 9.86 -10.48 12.42
CA PRO A 36 9.69 -10.72 13.87
C PRO A 36 10.59 -9.84 14.75
N ASP A 37 11.73 -9.41 14.23
CA ASP A 37 12.69 -8.59 15.00
C ASP A 37 12.45 -7.08 14.84
N ALA A 38 11.48 -6.68 14.03
CA ALA A 38 11.23 -5.27 13.73
C ALA A 38 10.42 -4.60 14.85
N SER A 39 10.73 -3.32 15.12
CA SER A 39 9.97 -2.51 16.05
C SER A 39 8.66 -2.02 15.43
N ALA A 40 7.74 -1.52 16.27
CA ALA A 40 6.50 -0.92 15.80
C ALA A 40 6.72 0.37 14.99
N ALA A 41 7.90 0.99 15.14
CA ALA A 41 8.27 2.21 14.42
C ALA A 41 9.05 1.92 13.13
N SER A 42 9.26 0.66 12.77
CA SER A 42 9.99 0.29 11.55
C SER A 42 9.28 0.79 10.29
N ARG A 43 10.09 1.11 9.28
CA ARG A 43 9.62 1.67 8.02
C ARG A 43 10.06 0.78 6.87
N PHE A 44 9.34 0.83 5.76
CA PHE A 44 9.70 0.08 4.57
C PHE A 44 10.23 1.00 3.46
N GLY A 45 10.97 0.41 2.53
CA GLY A 45 11.39 1.10 1.32
C GLY A 45 10.56 0.65 0.14
N ALA A 46 10.01 1.61 -0.61
CA ALA A 46 9.19 1.30 -1.76
C ALA A 46 9.34 2.35 -2.86
N VAL A 47 9.16 1.90 -4.09
CA VAL A 47 8.99 2.78 -5.24
C VAL A 47 7.62 2.46 -5.83
N VAL A 48 6.80 3.49 -5.97
CA VAL A 48 5.45 3.35 -6.51
C VAL A 48 5.38 4.02 -7.87
N PHE A 49 4.92 3.28 -8.86
CA PHE A 49 4.66 3.78 -10.19
C PHE A 49 3.16 3.92 -10.39
N ILE A 50 2.73 5.08 -10.83
CA ILE A 50 1.33 5.32 -11.17
C ILE A 50 1.24 5.32 -12.68
N HIS A 51 0.53 4.35 -13.23
CA HIS A 51 0.30 4.24 -14.66
C HIS A 51 -1.14 4.56 -15.00
N ARG A 52 -1.31 5.42 -15.97
CA ARG A 52 -2.62 5.71 -16.54
C ARG A 52 -2.64 5.17 -17.96
N PHE A 53 -3.32 4.06 -18.13
CA PHE A 53 -3.47 3.43 -19.44
C PHE A 53 -4.86 3.65 -19.98
N GLY A 54 -4.96 3.87 -21.27
CA GLY A 54 -6.20 3.83 -21.95
C GLY A 54 -6.27 4.77 -23.12
N ALA A 55 -7.09 4.40 -24.12
CA ALA A 55 -7.53 5.28 -25.16
C ALA A 55 -8.45 6.35 -24.55
N LEU A 56 -8.74 7.39 -25.31
CA LEU A 56 -9.47 8.59 -24.92
C LEU A 56 -10.73 8.43 -24.06
N LEU A 57 -11.29 7.21 -23.97
CA LEU A 57 -12.54 6.96 -23.25
C LEU A 57 -12.41 5.99 -22.06
N ASN A 58 -11.25 5.33 -21.89
CA ASN A 58 -11.05 4.33 -20.86
C ASN A 58 -9.69 4.53 -20.19
N THR A 59 -9.61 5.48 -19.27
CA THR A 59 -8.43 5.65 -18.43
C THR A 59 -8.47 4.60 -17.32
N HIS A 60 -7.49 3.70 -17.32
CA HIS A 60 -7.27 2.77 -16.21
C HIS A 60 -6.09 3.26 -15.38
N LEU A 61 -6.33 3.42 -14.09
CA LEU A 61 -5.30 3.77 -13.15
C LEU A 61 -4.73 2.50 -12.53
N HIS A 62 -3.41 2.31 -12.68
CA HIS A 62 -2.69 1.18 -12.11
C HIS A 62 -1.58 1.68 -11.20
N TYR A 63 -1.49 1.07 -10.02
CA TYR A 63 -0.38 1.27 -9.11
C TYR A 63 0.54 0.05 -9.17
N HIS A 64 1.81 0.28 -9.46
CA HIS A 64 2.84 -0.74 -9.38
C HIS A 64 3.80 -0.35 -8.26
N CYS A 65 3.97 -1.24 -7.31
CA CYS A 65 4.82 -0.98 -6.16
C CYS A 65 5.93 -2.03 -6.11
N ILE A 66 7.17 -1.55 -6.09
CA ILE A 66 8.33 -2.40 -5.84
C ILE A 66 8.77 -2.12 -4.42
N VAL A 67 8.77 -3.15 -3.58
CA VAL A 67 9.13 -3.03 -2.18
C VAL A 67 10.31 -3.93 -1.84
N VAL A 68 11.12 -3.49 -0.90
CA VAL A 68 12.12 -4.37 -0.28
C VAL A 68 11.39 -5.35 0.62
N ASP A 69 11.83 -6.59 0.66
CA ASP A 69 11.16 -7.69 1.38
C ASP A 69 11.44 -7.68 2.89
N GLY A 70 11.25 -6.54 3.50
CA GLY A 70 11.44 -6.34 4.92
C GLY A 70 11.23 -4.89 5.31
N VAL A 71 11.67 -4.56 6.51
CA VAL A 71 11.54 -3.22 7.07
C VAL A 71 12.86 -2.77 7.70
N PHE A 72 12.98 -1.47 7.95
CA PHE A 72 14.17 -0.86 8.51
C PHE A 72 13.85 -0.21 9.85
N ASP A 73 14.72 -0.41 10.82
CA ASP A 73 14.71 0.31 12.09
C ASP A 73 15.92 1.25 12.15
N ALA A 74 15.83 2.28 12.99
CA ALA A 74 16.96 3.14 13.28
C ALA A 74 18.02 2.37 14.05
N GLY A 75 19.25 2.42 13.56
CA GLY A 75 20.39 1.81 14.24
C GLY A 75 20.99 2.72 15.31
N ALA A 76 21.74 2.13 16.23
CA ALA A 76 22.34 2.81 17.35
C ALA A 76 23.44 3.83 16.98
N GLY A 77 23.89 3.92 15.79
CA GLY A 77 24.91 4.85 15.32
C GLY A 77 24.42 5.82 14.24
N GLY A 78 23.10 5.96 14.08
CA GLY A 78 22.52 6.80 13.06
C GLY A 78 22.30 6.10 11.71
N GLY A 79 22.65 4.81 11.61
CA GLY A 79 22.38 3.99 10.44
C GLY A 79 21.02 3.32 10.52
N ALA A 80 20.67 2.53 9.49
CA ALA A 80 19.46 1.75 9.45
C ALA A 80 19.78 0.26 9.60
N VAL A 81 18.93 -0.45 10.31
CA VAL A 81 19.03 -1.90 10.49
C VAL A 81 17.89 -2.56 9.69
N PHE A 82 18.25 -3.42 8.77
CA PHE A 82 17.28 -4.15 7.96
C PHE A 82 16.81 -5.41 8.68
N HIS A 83 15.50 -5.57 8.73
CA HIS A 83 14.84 -6.78 9.22
C HIS A 83 14.10 -7.46 8.08
N PRO A 84 14.57 -8.64 7.64
CA PRO A 84 13.90 -9.34 6.56
C PRO A 84 12.53 -9.85 6.99
N ALA A 85 11.58 -9.80 6.07
CA ALA A 85 10.27 -10.39 6.27
C ALA A 85 10.32 -11.89 5.96
N SER A 86 9.54 -12.66 6.70
CA SER A 86 9.35 -14.08 6.46
C SER A 86 7.86 -14.41 6.47
N GLY A 87 7.47 -15.47 5.79
CA GLY A 87 6.06 -15.86 5.73
C GLY A 87 5.20 -14.93 4.90
N LEU A 88 5.77 -14.28 3.88
CA LEU A 88 5.02 -13.50 2.90
C LEU A 88 4.30 -14.47 1.94
N ASP A 89 3.26 -15.10 2.44
CA ASP A 89 2.49 -16.09 1.71
C ASP A 89 1.14 -15.52 1.23
N ALA A 90 0.33 -16.38 0.63
CA ALA A 90 -0.99 -15.99 0.14
C ALA A 90 -1.92 -15.50 1.26
N THR A 91 -1.76 -16.02 2.48
CA THR A 91 -2.54 -15.58 3.64
C THR A 91 -2.19 -14.14 4.02
N ALA A 92 -0.90 -13.83 4.15
CA ALA A 92 -0.44 -12.49 4.50
C ALA A 92 -0.86 -11.46 3.44
N THR A 93 -0.67 -11.77 2.17
CA THR A 93 -1.07 -10.89 1.07
C THR A 93 -2.59 -10.74 0.97
N GLY A 94 -3.33 -11.80 1.23
CA GLY A 94 -4.79 -11.77 1.26
C GLY A 94 -5.34 -10.90 2.38
N GLU A 95 -4.74 -10.94 3.56
CA GLU A 95 -5.10 -10.06 4.69
C GLU A 95 -4.82 -8.59 4.36
N ALA A 96 -3.68 -8.30 3.75
CA ALA A 96 -3.35 -6.95 3.32
C ALA A 96 -4.35 -6.43 2.28
N GLN A 97 -4.69 -7.26 1.31
CA GLN A 97 -5.67 -6.93 0.28
C GLN A 97 -7.05 -6.65 0.88
N THR A 98 -7.49 -7.46 1.83
CA THR A 98 -8.75 -7.26 2.55
C THR A 98 -8.76 -5.94 3.32
N ALA A 99 -7.65 -5.61 3.99
CA ALA A 99 -7.51 -4.36 4.72
C ALA A 99 -7.58 -3.15 3.79
N VAL A 100 -6.90 -3.19 2.66
CA VAL A 100 -6.94 -2.13 1.64
C VAL A 100 -8.36 -1.93 1.14
N ARG A 101 -9.03 -3.00 0.75
CA ARG A 101 -10.40 -2.95 0.25
C ARG A 101 -11.35 -2.31 1.26
N ARG A 102 -11.27 -2.73 2.51
CA ARG A 102 -12.12 -2.21 3.60
C ARG A 102 -11.92 -0.71 3.80
N ARG A 103 -10.67 -0.27 3.84
CA ARG A 103 -10.34 1.14 4.04
C ARG A 103 -10.73 2.00 2.86
N LEU A 104 -10.55 1.50 1.63
CA LEU A 104 -10.98 2.19 0.43
C LEU A 104 -12.48 2.41 0.42
N LEU A 105 -13.26 1.40 0.76
CA LEU A 105 -14.72 1.50 0.81
C LEU A 105 -15.17 2.53 1.85
N ARG A 106 -14.53 2.56 3.01
CA ARG A 106 -14.82 3.56 4.05
C ARG A 106 -14.49 4.98 3.58
N ALA A 107 -13.37 5.15 2.90
CA ALA A 107 -12.95 6.45 2.39
C ALA A 107 -13.95 6.99 1.35
N VAL A 108 -14.44 6.13 0.47
CA VAL A 108 -15.45 6.50 -0.52
C VAL A 108 -16.78 6.85 0.11
N GLU A 109 -17.20 6.15 1.14
CA GLU A 109 -18.42 6.46 1.89
C GLU A 109 -18.37 7.84 2.53
N ARG A 110 -17.20 8.25 3.02
CA ARG A 110 -17.00 9.57 3.59
C ARG A 110 -17.03 10.69 2.56
N CYS A 111 -16.59 10.41 1.35
CA CYS A 111 -16.53 11.40 0.27
C CYS A 111 -17.85 11.52 -0.51
N GLY A 112 -18.74 10.60 -0.28
CA GLY A 112 -19.95 10.50 -1.02
C GLY A 112 -21.20 10.86 -0.31
#